data_8ee518b2bde0190170342c0f13608e4d
#
_entry.id   8ee518b2bde0190170342c0f13608e4d
#
_cell.length_a   1.000
_cell.length_b   1.000
_cell.length_c   1.000
_cell.angle_alpha   90.00
_cell.angle_beta   90.00
_cell.angle_gamma   90.00
#
_symmetry.space_group_name_H-M   'P 1'
#
loop_
_entity.id
_entity.type
_entity.pdbx_description
1 polymer ?
#
loop_
_entity_poly.entity_id
_entity_poly.type
_entity_poly.pdbx_seq_one_letter_code
_entity_poly.pdbx_strand_id
1 'polypeptide(L)'
;MIKITPKRYRCSEILQETKNPDLSMLRDKHSFKSTISDCEGLFINYGFRETAYPYTQQNAYSEEREREVTVAVLENDEIYAEFLPTLGGRLWTLYDKRHKKNIIYKNDVIRFRNLAIRNAWFSGGVEWNCGVIGHSPFTCSQMYCAEVKGANGEEVLRFYEY
;
A
#
# COMPACT_ATOMS: atom_id res chain seq x y z
N MET A 1 -17.34 -11.17 -11.40
CA MET A 1 -16.67 -10.51 -12.55
C MET A 1 -15.54 -9.66 -12.03
N ILE A 2 -14.38 -9.78 -12.63
CA ILE A 2 -13.19 -8.96 -12.36
C ILE A 2 -12.96 -7.99 -13.51
N LYS A 3 -12.53 -6.77 -13.22
CA LYS A 3 -12.11 -5.77 -14.21
C LYS A 3 -10.93 -4.98 -13.68
N ILE A 4 -9.92 -4.77 -14.52
CA ILE A 4 -8.83 -3.84 -14.25
C ILE A 4 -8.96 -2.71 -15.28
N THR A 5 -9.20 -1.48 -14.82
CA THR A 5 -9.58 -0.36 -15.68
C THR A 5 -9.14 0.98 -15.08
N PRO A 6 -8.88 2.01 -15.89
CA PRO A 6 -8.72 3.35 -15.39
C PRO A 6 -10.04 3.91 -14.86
N LYS A 7 -9.97 4.66 -13.78
CA LYS A 7 -11.08 5.41 -13.20
C LYS A 7 -10.60 6.79 -12.76
N ARG A 8 -11.44 7.80 -12.91
CA ARG A 8 -11.10 9.16 -12.49
C ARG A 8 -11.37 9.35 -11.02
N TYR A 9 -10.37 9.91 -10.35
CA TYR A 9 -10.44 10.34 -8.97
C TYR A 9 -9.85 11.73 -8.81
N ARG A 10 -10.41 12.49 -7.89
CA ARG A 10 -9.74 13.68 -7.41
C ARG A 10 -8.58 13.25 -6.52
N CYS A 11 -7.38 13.55 -6.95
CA CYS A 11 -6.19 13.12 -6.23
C CYS A 11 -5.04 14.11 -6.35
N SER A 12 -4.11 14.01 -5.42
CA SER A 12 -2.82 14.68 -5.53
C SER A 12 -2.01 14.09 -6.68
N GLU A 13 -0.93 14.74 -7.06
CA GLU A 13 -0.01 14.19 -8.04
C GLU A 13 0.63 12.90 -7.53
N ILE A 14 0.72 11.90 -8.41
CA ILE A 14 1.55 10.71 -8.18
C ILE A 14 2.98 11.14 -8.44
N LEU A 15 3.65 11.60 -7.41
CA LEU A 15 5.00 12.12 -7.51
C LEU A 15 6.00 10.99 -7.58
N GLN A 16 7.06 11.22 -8.32
CA GLN A 16 8.24 10.38 -8.23
C GLN A 16 8.78 10.46 -6.80
N GLU A 17 9.13 9.33 -6.29
CA GLU A 17 9.82 9.25 -5.02
C GLU A 17 11.14 10.03 -5.08
N THR A 18 11.32 10.95 -4.15
CA THR A 18 12.60 11.64 -3.99
C THR A 18 13.54 10.75 -3.20
N LYS A 19 14.75 10.57 -3.68
CA LYS A 19 15.79 9.87 -2.91
C LYS A 19 16.08 10.64 -1.63
N ASN A 20 16.05 9.95 -0.52
CA ASN A 20 16.55 10.50 0.72
C ASN A 20 18.07 10.55 0.70
N PRO A 21 18.69 11.53 1.38
CA PRO A 21 20.13 11.49 1.60
C PRO A 21 20.49 10.19 2.31
N ASP A 22 21.61 9.60 1.90
CA ASP A 22 22.17 8.46 2.60
C ASP A 22 22.77 8.94 3.92
N LEU A 23 22.12 8.58 5.01
CA LEU A 23 22.54 8.90 6.37
C LEU A 23 23.19 7.70 7.08
N SER A 24 23.55 6.66 6.35
CA SER A 24 24.17 5.46 6.91
C SER A 24 25.45 5.77 7.68
N MET A 25 26.18 6.82 7.29
CA MET A 25 27.36 7.33 7.96
C MET A 25 27.08 7.87 9.38
N LEU A 26 25.86 8.26 9.66
CA LEU A 26 25.42 8.78 10.97
C LEU A 26 24.86 7.66 11.87
N ARG A 27 24.93 6.44 11.41
CA ARG A 27 24.45 5.31 12.17
C ARG A 27 25.29 5.12 13.42
N ASP A 28 24.64 5.17 14.55
CA ASP A 28 25.23 4.71 15.81
C ASP A 28 25.54 3.20 15.71
N LYS A 29 26.82 2.86 15.88
CA LYS A 29 27.24 1.47 15.89
C LYS A 29 26.88 0.82 17.25
N HIS A 30 25.61 0.81 17.58
CA HIS A 30 25.18 0.03 18.72
C HIS A 30 25.25 -1.45 18.35
N SER A 31 26.15 -2.16 19.03
CA SER A 31 26.18 -3.61 18.95
C SER A 31 24.93 -4.15 19.64
N PHE A 32 23.94 -4.54 18.86
CA PHE A 32 22.81 -5.29 19.38
C PHE A 32 23.28 -6.71 19.70
N LYS A 33 23.28 -7.06 20.98
CA LYS A 33 23.51 -8.44 21.40
C LYS A 33 22.18 -9.18 21.38
N SER A 34 22.00 -10.02 20.40
CA SER A 34 20.87 -10.96 20.39
C SER A 34 21.06 -12.01 21.48
N THR A 35 20.00 -12.40 22.14
CA THR A 35 19.97 -13.57 23.03
C THR A 35 19.84 -14.88 22.26
N ILE A 36 19.69 -14.82 20.94
CA ILE A 36 19.51 -15.96 20.04
C ILE A 36 20.78 -16.08 19.20
N SER A 37 21.78 -16.76 19.75
CA SER A 37 23.14 -16.83 19.19
C SER A 37 23.21 -17.39 17.78
N ASP A 38 22.38 -18.36 17.43
CA ASP A 38 22.47 -19.05 16.14
C ASP A 38 21.77 -18.29 14.99
N CYS A 39 21.07 -17.22 15.32
CA CYS A 39 20.30 -16.42 14.39
C CYS A 39 20.80 -14.97 14.26
N GLU A 40 21.88 -14.60 14.90
CA GLU A 40 22.39 -13.21 14.92
C GLU A 40 22.59 -12.64 13.52
N GLY A 41 23.11 -13.45 12.60
CA GLY A 41 23.30 -13.04 11.22
C GLY A 41 22.02 -12.76 10.44
N LEU A 42 20.91 -13.40 10.83
CA LEU A 42 19.61 -13.23 10.17
C LEU A 42 18.88 -11.98 10.67
N PHE A 43 19.13 -11.58 11.92
CA PHE A 43 18.41 -10.49 12.57
C PHE A 43 19.24 -9.23 12.75
N ILE A 44 20.52 -9.26 12.39
CA ILE A 44 21.35 -8.05 12.32
C ILE A 44 20.66 -7.07 11.36
N ASN A 45 20.39 -5.89 11.84
CA ASN A 45 19.65 -4.82 11.15
C ASN A 45 18.13 -5.05 10.97
N TYR A 46 17.56 -6.14 11.46
CA TYR A 46 16.13 -6.29 11.46
C TYR A 46 15.47 -5.20 12.33
N GLY A 47 14.62 -4.39 11.73
CA GLY A 47 14.02 -3.24 12.41
C GLY A 47 14.96 -2.03 12.57
N PHE A 48 16.25 -2.16 12.31
CA PHE A 48 17.18 -1.04 12.25
C PHE A 48 17.28 -0.50 10.83
N ARG A 49 17.10 0.77 10.69
CA ARG A 49 17.19 1.44 9.41
C ARG A 49 18.44 2.28 9.35
N GLU A 50 19.15 2.19 8.28
CA GLU A 50 20.42 2.87 8.08
C GLU A 50 20.27 4.37 7.83
N THR A 51 19.05 4.83 7.57
CA THR A 51 18.74 6.23 7.35
C THR A 51 17.62 6.69 8.27
N ALA A 52 17.65 7.94 8.67
CA ALA A 52 16.57 8.55 9.46
C ALA A 52 15.23 8.51 8.71
N TYR A 53 15.27 8.55 7.38
CA TYR A 53 14.13 8.45 6.48
C TYR A 53 14.40 7.34 5.46
N PRO A 54 14.16 6.10 5.80
CA PRO A 54 14.55 4.94 4.99
C PRO A 54 13.79 4.82 3.66
N TYR A 55 12.76 5.60 3.45
CA TYR A 55 11.98 5.65 2.23
C TYR A 55 12.01 7.02 1.60
N THR A 56 11.79 7.04 0.32
CA THR A 56 11.64 8.28 -0.44
C THR A 56 10.47 9.11 0.08
N GLN A 57 10.64 10.41 0.18
CA GLN A 57 9.56 11.31 0.58
C GLN A 57 8.74 11.68 -0.64
N GLN A 58 7.45 11.47 -0.54
CA GLN A 58 6.52 12.04 -1.49
C GLN A 58 6.18 13.46 -1.05
N ASN A 59 6.22 14.39 -1.98
CA ASN A 59 5.93 15.78 -1.69
C ASN A 59 4.45 15.94 -1.29
N ALA A 60 4.23 16.52 -0.13
CA ALA A 60 2.99 16.35 0.60
C ALA A 60 1.81 17.19 0.06
N TYR A 61 2.06 18.23 -0.73
CA TYR A 61 1.07 19.26 -1.01
C TYR A 61 0.95 19.63 -2.48
N SER A 62 1.01 18.62 -3.35
CA SER A 62 0.69 18.86 -4.76
C SER A 62 -0.79 19.21 -4.94
N GLU A 63 -1.07 19.96 -5.99
CA GLU A 63 -2.42 20.36 -6.36
C GLU A 63 -3.33 19.17 -6.63
N GLU A 64 -4.54 19.23 -6.13
CA GLU A 64 -5.56 18.21 -6.35
C GLU A 64 -6.23 18.43 -7.71
N ARG A 65 -6.26 17.38 -8.52
CA ARG A 65 -6.91 17.38 -9.83
C ARG A 65 -7.61 16.04 -10.08
N GLU A 66 -8.53 16.04 -11.01
CA GLU A 66 -9.05 14.80 -11.59
C GLU A 66 -7.93 14.10 -12.37
N ARG A 67 -7.64 12.87 -11.97
CA ARG A 67 -6.62 12.02 -12.60
C ARG A 67 -7.14 10.62 -12.81
N GLU A 68 -6.62 9.96 -13.81
CA GLU A 68 -6.89 8.54 -14.02
C GLU A 68 -5.98 7.70 -13.11
N VAL A 69 -6.61 6.81 -12.36
CA VAL A 69 -5.96 5.85 -11.47
C VAL A 69 -6.42 4.46 -11.88
N THR A 70 -5.51 3.53 -12.02
CA THR A 70 -5.87 2.13 -12.26
C THR A 70 -6.60 1.57 -11.05
N VAL A 71 -7.76 1.01 -11.29
CA VAL A 71 -8.55 0.30 -10.28
C VAL A 71 -8.72 -1.15 -10.70
N ALA A 72 -8.76 -2.03 -9.72
CA ALA A 72 -9.18 -3.41 -9.88
C ALA A 72 -10.51 -3.62 -9.17
N VAL A 73 -11.51 -4.10 -9.90
CA VAL A 73 -12.87 -4.26 -9.41
C VAL A 73 -13.20 -5.74 -9.31
N LEU A 74 -13.76 -6.12 -8.18
CA LEU A 74 -14.39 -7.41 -7.95
C LEU A 74 -15.87 -7.19 -7.67
N GLU A 75 -16.74 -7.74 -8.50
CA GLU A 75 -18.17 -7.43 -8.46
C GLU A 75 -19.04 -8.65 -8.67
N ASN A 76 -20.09 -8.74 -7.87
CA ASN A 76 -21.21 -9.66 -8.05
C ASN A 76 -22.54 -8.92 -7.88
N ASP A 77 -23.66 -9.65 -7.76
CA ASP A 77 -25.00 -9.06 -7.64
C ASP A 77 -25.24 -8.32 -6.32
N GLU A 78 -24.46 -8.64 -5.28
CA GLU A 78 -24.64 -8.10 -3.94
C GLU A 78 -23.61 -7.02 -3.58
N ILE A 79 -22.37 -7.19 -4.03
CA ILE A 79 -21.22 -6.38 -3.60
C ILE A 79 -20.44 -5.85 -4.80
N TYR A 80 -20.00 -4.61 -4.68
CA TYR A 80 -18.99 -4.00 -5.51
C TYR A 80 -17.78 -3.66 -4.65
N ALA A 81 -16.65 -4.27 -4.94
CA ALA A 81 -15.37 -4.03 -4.27
C ALA A 81 -14.37 -3.42 -5.25
N GLU A 82 -13.73 -2.33 -4.86
CA GLU A 82 -12.77 -1.62 -5.67
C GLU A 82 -11.45 -1.49 -4.93
N PHE A 83 -10.39 -1.87 -5.60
CA PHE A 83 -9.04 -1.89 -5.08
C PHE A 83 -8.15 -0.93 -5.85
N LEU A 84 -7.16 -0.35 -5.17
CA LEU A 84 -6.18 0.55 -5.73
C LEU A 84 -4.80 -0.13 -5.78
N PRO A 85 -4.39 -0.69 -6.92
CA PRO A 85 -3.04 -1.25 -7.07
C PRO A 85 -1.95 -0.23 -6.75
N THR A 86 -2.16 1.05 -7.09
CA THR A 86 -1.24 2.16 -6.84
C THR A 86 -1.00 2.43 -5.35
N LEU A 87 -1.87 1.94 -4.48
CA LEU A 87 -1.79 2.07 -3.02
C LEU A 87 -1.76 0.68 -2.35
N GLY A 88 -0.83 -0.15 -2.74
CA GLY A 88 -0.61 -1.45 -2.09
C GLY A 88 -1.76 -2.43 -2.26
N GLY A 89 -2.55 -2.33 -3.33
CA GLY A 89 -3.75 -3.16 -3.50
C GLY A 89 -4.85 -2.86 -2.49
N ARG A 90 -4.86 -1.68 -1.91
CA ARG A 90 -5.82 -1.24 -0.88
C ARG A 90 -7.26 -1.40 -1.34
N LEU A 91 -8.11 -2.03 -0.53
CA LEU A 91 -9.55 -2.01 -0.74
C LEU A 91 -10.07 -0.59 -0.48
N TRP A 92 -10.45 0.11 -1.53
CA TRP A 92 -10.84 1.52 -1.47
C TRP A 92 -12.33 1.74 -1.33
N THR A 93 -13.12 0.90 -1.99
CA THR A 93 -14.59 0.93 -1.92
C THR A 93 -15.11 -0.47 -1.66
N LEU A 94 -15.99 -0.61 -0.70
CA LEU A 94 -16.79 -1.80 -0.50
C LEU A 94 -18.25 -1.35 -0.41
N TYR A 95 -18.98 -1.53 -1.50
CA TYR A 95 -20.35 -1.06 -1.62
C TYR A 95 -21.33 -2.23 -1.56
N ASP A 96 -22.24 -2.17 -0.60
CA ASP A 96 -23.38 -3.09 -0.48
C ASP A 96 -24.51 -2.59 -1.41
N LYS A 97 -24.77 -3.34 -2.46
CA LYS A 97 -25.81 -3.01 -3.46
C LYS A 97 -27.22 -3.14 -2.90
N ARG A 98 -27.43 -4.07 -1.98
CA ARG A 98 -28.71 -4.31 -1.34
C ARG A 98 -29.12 -3.12 -0.46
N HIS A 99 -28.21 -2.67 0.38
CA HIS A 99 -28.44 -1.54 1.29
C HIS A 99 -28.03 -0.19 0.70
N LYS A 100 -27.50 -0.17 -0.52
CA LYS A 100 -27.07 1.04 -1.28
C LYS A 100 -26.13 1.94 -0.49
N LYS A 101 -25.14 1.35 0.20
CA LYS A 101 -24.17 2.10 1.02
C LYS A 101 -22.75 1.54 0.94
N ASN A 102 -21.78 2.42 1.15
CA ASN A 102 -20.42 1.99 1.42
C ASN A 102 -20.31 1.41 2.82
N ILE A 103 -19.61 0.29 2.94
CA ILE A 103 -19.39 -0.40 4.23
C ILE A 103 -18.16 0.17 4.93
N ILE A 104 -17.18 0.65 4.15
CA ILE A 104 -15.90 1.17 4.66
C ILE A 104 -15.78 2.66 4.41
N TYR A 105 -15.03 3.33 5.28
CA TYR A 105 -14.69 4.73 5.10
C TYR A 105 -13.62 4.91 4.00
N LYS A 106 -13.79 5.94 3.20
CA LYS A 106 -12.78 6.42 2.27
C LYS A 106 -12.79 7.95 2.21
N ASN A 107 -11.66 8.53 1.88
CA ASN A 107 -11.57 9.96 1.62
C ASN A 107 -12.13 10.31 0.23
N ASP A 108 -12.67 11.50 0.08
CA ASP A 108 -13.14 12.02 -1.22
C ASP A 108 -11.96 12.34 -2.15
N VAL A 109 -10.79 12.61 -1.59
CA VAL A 109 -9.56 12.90 -2.30
C VAL A 109 -8.51 11.86 -1.95
N ILE A 110 -7.88 11.27 -2.96
CA ILE A 110 -6.75 10.38 -2.77
C ILE A 110 -5.46 11.23 -2.73
N ARG A 111 -4.77 11.20 -1.59
CA ARG A 111 -3.46 11.84 -1.46
C ARG A 111 -2.37 10.78 -1.46
N PHE A 112 -1.63 10.70 -2.57
CA PHE A 112 -0.54 9.75 -2.75
C PHE A 112 0.68 10.14 -1.92
N ARG A 113 0.59 9.96 -0.61
CA ARG A 113 1.68 10.24 0.31
C ARG A 113 1.57 9.42 1.58
N ASN A 114 2.69 9.20 2.20
CA ASN A 114 2.72 8.69 3.54
C ASN A 114 2.32 9.77 4.53
N LEU A 115 1.44 9.41 5.44
CA LEU A 115 1.12 10.19 6.62
C LEU A 115 1.95 9.64 7.78
N ALA A 116 2.24 10.43 8.78
CA ALA A 116 2.97 10.04 9.99
C ALA A 116 4.27 9.25 9.72
N ILE A 117 4.27 7.94 9.96
CA ILE A 117 5.40 7.05 9.71
C ILE A 117 5.28 6.50 8.30
N ARG A 118 6.34 6.60 7.53
CA ARG A 118 6.35 6.20 6.12
C ARG A 118 6.15 4.70 5.97
N ASN A 119 5.34 4.32 4.98
CA ASN A 119 4.91 2.94 4.71
C ASN A 119 4.27 2.23 5.90
N ALA A 120 3.86 2.98 6.91
CA ALA A 120 3.15 2.42 8.04
C ALA A 120 1.67 2.71 8.01
N TRP A 121 1.26 3.76 7.28
CA TRP A 121 -0.11 4.21 7.38
C TRP A 121 -0.55 5.09 6.19
N PHE A 122 -1.81 4.91 5.76
CA PHE A 122 -2.49 5.72 4.76
C PHE A 122 -3.97 5.85 5.16
N SER A 123 -4.54 7.04 4.98
CA SER A 123 -5.93 7.31 5.36
C SER A 123 -6.93 6.82 4.33
N GLY A 124 -7.92 6.07 4.78
CA GLY A 124 -9.04 5.56 3.97
C GLY A 124 -8.83 4.15 3.43
N GLY A 125 -9.94 3.46 3.27
CA GLY A 125 -9.97 2.08 2.81
C GLY A 125 -9.43 1.08 3.83
N VAL A 126 -9.12 -0.13 3.35
CA VAL A 126 -8.56 -1.21 4.16
C VAL A 126 -7.18 -1.59 3.66
N GLU A 127 -6.22 -1.60 4.56
CA GLU A 127 -4.87 -2.10 4.32
C GLU A 127 -4.83 -3.62 4.57
N TRP A 128 -4.10 -4.33 3.72
CA TRP A 128 -3.81 -5.74 3.91
C TRP A 128 -2.48 -5.89 4.65
N ASN A 129 -2.55 -6.29 5.91
CA ASN A 129 -1.36 -6.50 6.71
C ASN A 129 -0.64 -7.77 6.24
N CYS A 130 0.32 -7.60 5.38
CA CYS A 130 1.22 -8.65 4.94
C CYS A 130 2.64 -8.25 5.28
N GLY A 131 3.27 -9.01 6.13
CA GLY A 131 4.63 -8.75 6.54
C GLY A 131 4.86 -8.84 8.04
N VAL A 132 6.12 -8.83 8.42
CA VAL A 132 6.59 -9.17 9.76
C VAL A 132 6.25 -8.09 10.79
N ILE A 133 6.13 -6.84 10.37
CA ILE A 133 5.92 -5.69 11.28
C ILE A 133 4.46 -5.29 11.47
N GLY A 134 3.52 -6.10 10.96
CA GLY A 134 2.09 -5.87 11.17
C GLY A 134 1.44 -4.82 10.28
N HIS A 135 2.19 -4.21 9.36
CA HIS A 135 1.69 -3.31 8.32
C HIS A 135 2.16 -3.76 6.94
N SER A 136 1.45 -3.37 5.89
CA SER A 136 1.93 -3.60 4.54
C SER A 136 3.10 -2.66 4.23
N PRO A 137 4.28 -3.18 3.88
CA PRO A 137 5.39 -2.35 3.42
C PRO A 137 5.07 -1.62 2.10
N PHE A 138 4.05 -2.07 1.38
CA PHE A 138 3.62 -1.54 0.09
C PHE A 138 2.40 -0.61 0.18
N THR A 139 1.99 -0.19 1.37
CA THR A 139 0.75 0.56 1.61
C THR A 139 0.61 1.84 0.76
N CYS A 140 1.73 2.42 0.33
CA CYS A 140 1.77 3.59 -0.56
C CYS A 140 2.54 3.32 -1.87
N SER A 141 2.76 2.05 -2.21
CA SER A 141 3.53 1.65 -3.39
C SER A 141 2.64 0.96 -4.41
N GLN A 142 3.06 1.03 -5.67
CA GLN A 142 2.41 0.30 -6.75
C GLN A 142 2.62 -1.20 -6.55
N MET A 143 1.54 -1.97 -6.62
CA MET A 143 1.57 -3.42 -6.71
C MET A 143 1.09 -3.88 -8.08
N TYR A 144 1.58 -5.03 -8.51
CA TYR A 144 1.01 -5.73 -9.64
C TYR A 144 -0.34 -6.34 -9.28
N CYS A 145 -1.23 -6.40 -10.25
CA CYS A 145 -2.49 -7.12 -10.09
C CYS A 145 -2.86 -7.88 -11.35
N ALA A 146 -3.46 -9.04 -11.16
CA ALA A 146 -3.92 -9.88 -12.25
C ALA A 146 -5.18 -10.66 -11.86
N GLU A 147 -6.02 -10.94 -12.85
CA GLU A 147 -7.03 -11.97 -12.74
C GLU A 147 -6.40 -13.34 -12.93
N VAL A 148 -6.66 -14.24 -12.00
CA VAL A 148 -6.19 -15.62 -12.05
C VAL A 148 -7.32 -16.57 -11.74
N LYS A 149 -7.16 -17.84 -12.10
CA LYS A 149 -8.09 -18.90 -11.67
C LYS A 149 -7.61 -19.48 -10.33
N GLY A 150 -8.52 -19.58 -9.40
CA GLY A 150 -8.30 -20.29 -8.14
C GLY A 150 -8.35 -21.81 -8.31
N ALA A 151 -8.14 -22.53 -7.21
CA ALA A 151 -8.05 -23.97 -7.21
C ALA A 151 -9.34 -24.69 -7.69
N ASN A 152 -10.49 -24.06 -7.47
CA ASN A 152 -11.80 -24.58 -7.88
C ASN A 152 -12.33 -23.93 -9.17
N GLY A 153 -11.47 -23.19 -9.90
CA GLY A 153 -11.83 -22.52 -11.14
C GLY A 153 -12.50 -21.15 -10.95
N GLU A 154 -12.65 -20.68 -9.72
CA GLU A 154 -13.18 -19.35 -9.41
C GLU A 154 -12.26 -18.21 -9.91
N GLU A 155 -12.85 -17.08 -10.20
CA GLU A 155 -12.12 -15.86 -10.54
C GLU A 155 -11.53 -15.26 -9.27
N VAL A 156 -10.21 -15.05 -9.27
CA VAL A 156 -9.45 -14.48 -8.15
C VAL A 156 -8.67 -13.27 -8.63
N LEU A 157 -8.82 -12.16 -7.92
CA LEU A 157 -7.98 -10.98 -8.10
C LEU A 157 -6.73 -11.15 -7.22
N ARG A 158 -5.58 -11.26 -7.85
CA ARG A 158 -4.28 -11.41 -7.17
C ARG A 158 -3.50 -10.12 -7.20
N PHE A 159 -3.02 -9.70 -6.03
CA PHE A 159 -2.00 -8.66 -5.88
C PHE A 159 -0.66 -9.32 -5.54
N TYR A 160 0.42 -8.77 -6.09
CA TYR A 160 1.75 -9.34 -5.87
C TYR A 160 2.86 -8.31 -6.10
N GLU A 161 4.01 -8.62 -5.51
CA GLU A 161 5.26 -7.87 -5.62
C GLU A 161 6.39 -8.87 -5.94
N TYR A 162 7.50 -8.38 -6.51
CA TYR A 162 8.69 -9.19 -6.80
C TYR A 162 9.83 -8.84 -5.86
#